data_d37961cd5a417281bc32d571a95d44dc
#
_entry.id   d37961cd5a417281bc32d571a95d44dc
#
_cell.length_a   1.000
_cell.length_b   1.000
_cell.length_c   1.000
_cell.angle_alpha   90.00
_cell.angle_beta   90.00
_cell.angle_gamma   90.00
#
_symmetry.space_group_name_H-M   'P 1'
#
loop_
_entity.id
_entity.type
_entity.pdbx_description
1 polymer ?
#
loop_
_entity_poly.entity_id
_entity_poly.type
_entity_poly.pdbx_seq_one_letter_code
_entity_poly.pdbx_strand_id
1 'polypeptide(L)'
;FKGKILDQTSYPDGRVLTLNVDILGTTFTLLIGGPNFTFSEAISFYIDCKDQAEIDYYWNTLTTDGGEESMCGWVKDKFGVSWQIAPMAALGRTLSGPDAAGRGRAMEAMMKMHKLVIADLERAYAGK
;
A
#
# COMPACT_ATOMS: atom_id res chain seq x y z
N PHE A 1 -10.75 -1.75 2.31
CA PHE A 1 -11.21 -2.21 1.00
C PHE A 1 -12.68 -2.58 1.04
N LYS A 2 -13.40 -2.34 -0.04
CA LYS A 2 -14.77 -2.85 -0.23
C LYS A 2 -14.68 -4.27 -0.81
N GLY A 3 -14.18 -5.19 -0.01
CA GLY A 3 -14.08 -6.59 -0.40
C GLY A 3 -15.30 -7.39 0.05
N LYS A 4 -15.45 -8.60 -0.49
CA LYS A 4 -16.45 -9.56 -0.06
C LYS A 4 -15.87 -10.97 -0.01
N ILE A 5 -16.38 -11.78 0.91
CA ILE A 5 -16.10 -13.21 0.95
C ILE A 5 -16.89 -13.87 -0.16
N LEU A 6 -16.22 -14.65 -1.00
CA LEU A 6 -16.84 -15.43 -2.09
C LEU A 6 -17.26 -16.80 -1.59
N ASP A 7 -16.33 -17.53 -0.98
CA ASP A 7 -16.54 -18.85 -0.41
C ASP A 7 -15.47 -19.17 0.62
N GLN A 8 -15.64 -20.29 1.33
CA GLN A 8 -14.65 -20.84 2.24
C GLN A 8 -14.66 -22.36 2.23
N THR A 9 -13.51 -22.97 2.56
CA THR A 9 -13.43 -24.39 2.91
C THR A 9 -13.04 -24.51 4.38
N SER A 10 -13.43 -25.62 5.00
CA SER A 10 -13.19 -25.85 6.42
C SER A 10 -12.65 -27.25 6.66
N TYR A 11 -11.91 -27.39 7.76
CA TYR A 11 -11.56 -28.68 8.32
C TYR A 11 -12.80 -29.42 8.83
N PRO A 12 -12.73 -30.75 9.05
CA PRO A 12 -13.85 -31.53 9.62
C PRO A 12 -14.32 -31.03 11.00
N ASP A 13 -13.45 -30.34 11.73
CA ASP A 13 -13.77 -29.75 13.05
C ASP A 13 -14.40 -28.35 12.96
N GLY A 14 -14.68 -27.86 11.74
CA GLY A 14 -15.32 -26.57 11.48
C GLY A 14 -14.38 -25.37 11.40
N ARG A 15 -13.09 -25.52 11.70
CA ARG A 15 -12.13 -24.42 11.53
C ARG A 15 -11.95 -24.10 10.03
N VAL A 16 -11.85 -22.82 9.70
CA VAL A 16 -11.60 -22.40 8.32
C VAL A 16 -10.21 -22.85 7.86
N LEU A 17 -10.14 -23.44 6.68
CA LEU A 17 -8.88 -23.81 6.01
C LEU A 17 -8.51 -22.77 4.95
N THR A 18 -9.44 -22.46 4.05
CA THR A 18 -9.23 -21.44 3.03
C THR A 18 -10.40 -20.46 2.98
N LEU A 19 -10.11 -19.25 2.58
CA LEU A 19 -11.08 -18.20 2.36
C LEU A 19 -10.79 -17.53 1.03
N ASN A 20 -11.75 -17.54 0.10
CA ASN A 20 -11.66 -16.77 -1.13
C ASN A 20 -12.37 -15.42 -0.93
N VAL A 21 -11.64 -14.35 -1.21
CA VAL A 21 -12.13 -12.98 -1.10
C VAL A 21 -11.93 -12.23 -2.40
N ASP A 22 -12.91 -11.42 -2.77
CA ASP A 22 -12.76 -10.43 -3.83
C ASP A 22 -12.35 -9.10 -3.21
N ILE A 23 -11.27 -8.53 -3.72
CA ILE A 23 -10.81 -7.18 -3.38
C ILE A 23 -10.65 -6.41 -4.68
N LEU A 24 -11.52 -5.45 -4.92
CA LEU A 24 -11.52 -4.59 -6.11
C LEU A 24 -11.47 -5.38 -7.44
N GLY A 25 -12.22 -6.48 -7.52
CA GLY A 25 -12.30 -7.32 -8.72
C GLY A 25 -11.17 -8.34 -8.87
N THR A 26 -10.28 -8.45 -7.89
CA THR A 26 -9.22 -9.47 -7.84
C THR A 26 -9.54 -10.49 -6.75
N THR A 27 -9.54 -11.77 -7.12
CA THR A 27 -9.74 -12.85 -6.15
C THR A 27 -8.43 -13.22 -5.47
N PHE A 28 -8.45 -13.23 -4.14
CA PHE A 28 -7.37 -13.73 -3.29
C PHE A 28 -7.83 -14.97 -2.54
N THR A 29 -6.96 -15.97 -2.49
CA THR A 29 -7.15 -17.13 -1.62
C THR A 29 -6.27 -17.01 -0.39
N LEU A 30 -6.90 -16.93 0.77
CA LEU A 30 -6.22 -16.89 2.07
C LEU A 30 -6.19 -18.31 2.63
N LEU A 31 -4.99 -18.84 2.90
CA LEU A 31 -4.78 -20.14 3.51
C LEU A 31 -4.45 -19.95 5.00
N ILE A 32 -5.23 -20.59 5.86
CA ILE A 32 -4.99 -20.62 7.31
C ILE A 32 -3.99 -21.75 7.62
N GLY A 33 -2.72 -21.50 7.30
CA GLY A 33 -1.65 -22.51 7.37
C GLY A 33 -0.86 -22.55 8.68
N GLY A 34 -1.28 -21.78 9.70
CA GLY A 34 -0.56 -21.67 10.97
C GLY A 34 0.66 -20.74 10.90
N PRO A 35 1.47 -20.69 11.97
CA PRO A 35 2.52 -19.66 12.16
C PRO A 35 3.88 -19.98 11.53
N ASN A 36 3.96 -21.00 10.67
CA ASN A 36 5.25 -21.49 10.14
C ASN A 36 5.90 -20.54 9.12
N PHE A 37 5.12 -19.66 8.52
CA PHE A 37 5.58 -18.71 7.52
C PHE A 37 5.19 -17.29 7.91
N THR A 38 6.11 -16.35 7.68
CA THR A 38 5.89 -14.91 7.90
C THR A 38 6.03 -14.16 6.59
N PHE A 39 5.27 -13.08 6.45
CA PHE A 39 5.45 -12.16 5.32
C PHE A 39 6.80 -11.43 5.42
N SER A 40 7.30 -11.01 4.28
CA SER A 40 8.48 -10.14 4.18
C SER A 40 8.23 -9.00 3.20
N GLU A 41 9.04 -7.97 3.28
CA GLU A 41 8.99 -6.80 2.41
C GLU A 41 9.46 -7.08 0.96
N ALA A 42 9.86 -8.32 0.66
CA ALA A 42 10.21 -8.74 -0.71
C ALA A 42 8.98 -8.76 -1.64
N ILE A 43 7.77 -8.80 -1.08
CA ILE A 43 6.50 -8.68 -1.79
C ILE A 43 5.67 -7.60 -1.12
N SER A 44 5.01 -6.77 -1.91
CA SER A 44 4.05 -5.79 -1.45
C SER A 44 2.89 -5.65 -2.44
N PHE A 45 1.75 -5.24 -1.93
CA PHE A 45 0.62 -4.84 -2.77
C PHE A 45 0.63 -3.33 -2.96
N TYR A 46 0.36 -2.89 -4.17
CA TYR A 46 0.32 -1.47 -4.51
C TYR A 46 -1.13 -0.97 -4.52
N ILE A 47 -1.38 0.12 -3.80
CA ILE A 47 -2.66 0.83 -3.79
C ILE A 47 -2.46 2.13 -4.56
N ASP A 48 -3.01 2.22 -5.76
CA ASP A 48 -3.00 3.46 -6.54
C ASP A 48 -4.07 4.41 -6.02
N CYS A 49 -3.64 5.50 -5.39
CA CYS A 49 -4.50 6.51 -4.81
C CYS A 49 -4.70 7.68 -5.79
N LYS A 50 -5.95 8.04 -6.03
CA LYS A 50 -6.30 9.15 -6.94
C LYS A 50 -5.95 10.53 -6.39
N ASP A 51 -5.97 10.69 -5.05
CA ASP A 51 -5.77 11.96 -4.36
C ASP A 51 -5.20 11.76 -2.95
N GLN A 52 -4.91 12.89 -2.26
CA GLN A 52 -4.37 12.87 -0.90
C GLN A 52 -5.34 12.26 0.11
N ALA A 53 -6.64 12.44 -0.08
CA ALA A 53 -7.64 11.89 0.85
C ALA A 53 -7.66 10.36 0.83
N GLU A 54 -7.46 9.73 -0.33
CA GLU A 54 -7.30 8.27 -0.41
C GLU A 54 -5.99 7.80 0.21
N ILE A 55 -4.87 8.51 0.00
CA ILE A 55 -3.61 8.21 0.67
C ILE A 55 -3.81 8.23 2.18
N ASP A 56 -4.40 9.29 2.71
CA ASP A 56 -4.63 9.46 4.15
C ASP A 56 -5.55 8.36 4.70
N TYR A 57 -6.59 8.00 3.97
CA TYR A 57 -7.51 6.94 4.36
C TYR A 57 -6.82 5.59 4.50
N TYR A 58 -6.10 5.14 3.46
CA TYR A 58 -5.42 3.83 3.50
C TYR A 58 -4.25 3.83 4.47
N TRP A 59 -3.48 4.92 4.53
CA TRP A 59 -2.39 5.07 5.49
C TRP A 59 -2.88 4.90 6.93
N ASN A 60 -3.87 5.70 7.32
CA ASN A 60 -4.40 5.66 8.67
C ASN A 60 -5.06 4.31 9.00
N THR A 61 -5.76 3.71 8.03
CA THR A 61 -6.43 2.42 8.24
C THR A 61 -5.42 1.28 8.41
N LEU A 62 -4.38 1.21 7.60
CA LEU A 62 -3.43 0.11 7.60
C LEU A 62 -2.37 0.22 8.71
N THR A 63 -2.11 1.42 9.23
CA THR A 63 -1.20 1.63 10.37
C THR A 63 -1.88 1.52 11.74
N THR A 64 -3.21 1.34 11.78
CA THR A 64 -3.96 1.16 13.02
C THR A 64 -3.76 -0.26 13.60
N ASP A 65 -3.99 -0.42 14.89
CA ASP A 65 -4.05 -1.70 15.61
C ASP A 65 -2.80 -2.59 15.45
N GLY A 66 -1.62 -2.01 15.39
CA GLY A 66 -0.35 -2.74 15.29
C GLY A 66 0.24 -2.74 13.88
N GLY A 67 -0.31 -1.97 12.95
CA GLY A 67 0.38 -1.65 11.70
C GLY A 67 1.56 -0.69 11.92
N GLU A 68 2.51 -0.69 11.00
CA GLU A 68 3.76 0.06 11.09
C GLU A 68 3.96 0.96 9.86
N GLU A 69 4.35 2.21 10.11
CA GLU A 69 4.76 3.12 9.05
C GLU A 69 6.19 2.79 8.58
N SER A 70 6.41 2.89 7.28
CA SER A 70 7.75 2.82 6.69
C SER A 70 7.97 4.02 5.77
N MET A 71 9.03 4.00 4.97
CA MET A 71 9.41 5.12 4.11
C MET A 71 8.72 5.08 2.76
N CYS A 72 8.64 6.22 2.09
CA CYS A 72 8.25 6.35 0.67
C CYS A 72 6.87 5.77 0.34
N GLY A 73 5.90 5.91 1.23
CA GLY A 73 4.54 5.40 1.02
C GLY A 73 4.34 3.93 1.39
N TRP A 74 5.35 3.27 1.95
CA TRP A 74 5.25 1.90 2.43
C TRP A 74 4.66 1.83 3.83
N VAL A 75 3.82 0.84 4.06
CA VAL A 75 3.32 0.45 5.39
C VAL A 75 3.31 -1.06 5.51
N LYS A 76 3.38 -1.55 6.74
CA LYS A 76 3.10 -2.94 7.08
C LYS A 76 1.81 -2.96 7.88
N ASP A 77 0.85 -3.80 7.48
CA ASP A 77 -0.38 -3.93 8.24
C ASP A 77 -0.19 -4.80 9.49
N LYS A 78 -1.20 -4.86 10.35
CA LYS A 78 -1.16 -5.64 11.60
C LYS A 78 -0.94 -7.15 11.42
N PHE A 79 -1.06 -7.66 10.20
CA PHE A 79 -0.81 -9.06 9.85
C PHE A 79 0.59 -9.28 9.26
N GLY A 80 1.38 -8.22 9.10
CA GLY A 80 2.73 -8.25 8.54
C GLY A 80 2.77 -8.14 7.02
N VAL A 81 1.66 -7.88 6.34
CA VAL A 81 1.62 -7.67 4.89
C VAL A 81 2.09 -6.26 4.57
N SER A 82 3.01 -6.15 3.60
CA SER A 82 3.52 -4.86 3.11
C SER A 82 2.63 -4.30 2.00
N TRP A 83 2.38 -2.99 2.09
CA TRP A 83 1.58 -2.21 1.14
C TRP A 83 2.35 -0.98 0.71
N GLN A 84 2.22 -0.60 -0.55
CA GLN A 84 2.65 0.69 -1.08
C GLN A 84 1.41 1.55 -1.33
N ILE A 85 1.28 2.66 -0.60
CA ILE A 85 0.17 3.59 -0.72
C ILE A 85 0.67 4.81 -1.46
N ALA A 86 0.39 4.89 -2.75
CA ALA A 86 1.02 5.87 -3.60
C ALA A 86 0.11 6.35 -4.74
N PRO A 87 0.22 7.62 -5.14
CA PRO A 87 -0.55 8.22 -6.22
C PRO A 87 0.20 8.09 -7.55
N MET A 88 -0.05 7.02 -8.33
CA MET A 88 0.69 6.76 -9.57
C MET A 88 0.68 7.94 -10.54
N ALA A 89 -0.47 8.62 -10.67
CA ALA A 89 -0.59 9.79 -11.55
C ALA A 89 0.30 10.96 -11.10
N ALA A 90 0.38 11.24 -9.78
CA ALA A 90 1.23 12.30 -9.26
C ALA A 90 2.71 11.93 -9.34
N LEU A 91 3.07 10.67 -9.05
CA LEU A 91 4.43 10.17 -9.20
C LEU A 91 4.88 10.24 -10.67
N GLY A 92 4.01 9.91 -11.61
CA GLY A 92 4.27 10.06 -13.05
C GLY A 92 4.59 11.51 -13.44
N ARG A 93 3.84 12.48 -12.93
CA ARG A 93 4.10 13.91 -13.20
C ARG A 93 5.40 14.41 -12.56
N THR A 94 5.78 13.92 -11.41
CA THR A 94 6.90 14.44 -10.61
C THR A 94 8.18 13.62 -10.78
N LEU A 95 8.12 12.29 -10.71
CA LEU A 95 9.29 11.44 -10.83
C LEU A 95 9.62 11.02 -12.26
N SER A 96 8.65 11.14 -13.18
CA SER A 96 8.82 10.84 -14.61
C SER A 96 8.52 12.04 -15.51
N GLY A 97 8.34 13.22 -14.93
CA GLY A 97 8.09 14.46 -15.66
C GLY A 97 9.27 14.87 -16.55
N PRO A 98 9.09 15.83 -17.48
CA PRO A 98 10.11 16.19 -18.47
C PRO A 98 11.33 16.91 -17.88
N ASP A 99 11.19 17.67 -16.78
CA ASP A 99 12.29 18.37 -16.12
C ASP A 99 13.18 17.40 -15.31
N ALA A 100 14.39 17.15 -15.78
CA ALA A 100 15.34 16.25 -15.12
C ALA A 100 15.75 16.75 -13.72
N ALA A 101 15.95 18.05 -13.55
CA ALA A 101 16.29 18.64 -12.25
C ALA A 101 15.09 18.54 -11.28
N GLY A 102 13.88 18.78 -11.80
CA GLY A 102 12.63 18.60 -11.07
C GLY A 102 12.43 17.17 -10.58
N ARG A 103 12.69 16.16 -11.44
CA ARG A 103 12.66 14.75 -11.03
C ARG A 103 13.60 14.46 -9.86
N GLY A 104 14.83 14.99 -9.93
CA GLY A 104 15.82 14.81 -8.86
C GLY A 104 15.34 15.39 -7.53
N ARG A 105 14.80 16.62 -7.54
CA ARG A 105 14.25 17.26 -6.33
C ARG A 105 13.04 16.50 -5.77
N ALA A 106 12.13 16.06 -6.63
CA ALA A 106 10.97 15.29 -6.21
C ALA A 106 11.37 13.93 -5.60
N MET A 107 12.34 13.24 -6.20
CA MET A 107 12.90 11.99 -5.67
C MET A 107 13.53 12.22 -4.28
N GLU A 108 14.34 13.26 -4.14
CA GLU A 108 14.95 13.59 -2.84
C GLU A 108 13.90 13.89 -1.78
N ALA A 109 12.84 14.61 -2.13
CA ALA A 109 11.72 14.88 -1.23
C ALA A 109 11.00 13.59 -0.85
N MET A 110 10.67 12.73 -1.83
CA MET A 110 10.00 11.45 -1.58
C MET A 110 10.79 10.56 -0.62
N MET A 111 12.11 10.47 -0.79
CA MET A 111 12.98 9.63 0.06
C MET A 111 13.02 10.07 1.53
N LYS A 112 12.56 11.27 1.85
CA LYS A 112 12.44 11.79 3.22
C LYS A 112 11.04 11.62 3.80
N MET A 113 10.06 11.17 3.00
CA MET A 113 8.68 11.01 3.44
C MET A 113 8.42 9.60 4.00
N HIS A 114 7.59 9.51 5.02
CA HIS A 114 6.88 8.28 5.37
C HIS A 114 5.63 8.20 4.49
N LYS A 115 4.57 8.85 4.89
CA LYS A 115 3.38 9.03 4.05
C LYS A 115 3.66 10.01 2.92
N LEU A 116 3.27 9.65 1.70
CA LEU A 116 3.44 10.55 0.57
C LEU A 116 2.47 11.74 0.64
N VAL A 117 3.01 12.93 0.41
CA VAL A 117 2.25 14.18 0.34
C VAL A 117 2.37 14.74 -1.09
N ILE A 118 1.28 14.67 -1.86
CA ILE A 118 1.25 15.04 -3.28
C ILE A 118 1.74 16.48 -3.48
N ALA A 119 1.23 17.42 -2.67
CA ALA A 119 1.59 18.83 -2.76
C ALA A 119 3.09 19.09 -2.54
N ASP A 120 3.73 18.33 -1.66
CA ASP A 120 5.15 18.46 -1.38
C ASP A 120 6.01 17.92 -2.52
N LEU A 121 5.59 16.80 -3.13
CA LEU A 121 6.24 16.26 -4.33
C LEU A 121 6.16 17.25 -5.50
N GLU A 122 4.98 17.86 -5.71
CA GLU A 122 4.76 18.83 -6.78
C GLU A 122 5.55 20.14 -6.54
N ARG A 123 5.60 20.63 -5.29
CA ARG A 123 6.44 21.78 -4.91
C ARG A 123 7.92 21.50 -5.15
N ALA A 124 8.41 20.36 -4.70
CA ALA A 124 9.80 19.96 -4.90
C ALA A 124 10.15 19.86 -6.40
N TYR A 125 9.27 19.24 -7.20
CA TYR A 125 9.44 19.17 -8.65
C TYR A 125 9.55 20.56 -9.26
N ALA A 126 8.68 21.49 -8.87
CA ALA A 126 8.67 22.87 -9.36
C ALA A 126 9.83 23.75 -8.82
N GLY A 127 10.61 23.27 -7.86
CA GLY A 127 11.70 24.04 -7.24
C GLY A 127 11.23 25.16 -6.29
N LYS A 128 10.11 24.92 -5.62
CA LYS A 128 9.48 25.88 -4.70
C LYS A 128 9.55 25.39 -3.25
#